data_cd40b61c46bc3b2db152f93e8a29f851
#
_entry.id   cd40b61c46bc3b2db152f93e8a29f851
#
_cell.length_a   1.000
_cell.length_b   1.000
_cell.length_c   1.000
_cell.angle_alpha   90.00
_cell.angle_beta   90.00
_cell.angle_gamma   90.00
#
_symmetry.space_group_name_H-M   'P 1'
#
loop_
_entity.id
_entity.type
_entity.pdbx_description
1 polymer ?
#
loop_
_entity_poly.entity_id
_entity_poly.type
_entity_poly.pdbx_seq_one_letter_code
_entity_poly.pdbx_strand_id
1 'polypeptide(L)'
;MLFASRPSCFKRLLIVEDDPLVAFDNERTLKHGGYDVIATVDSGEAAVAMLADKTIDALILDLKLAGHMTGREVARLARDRGVAVLLVTGQCPEDAGDIALACLTKPHGAAALLHAVRAVETMVCKHKMPRKVSGMQTYWRPEAA
;
A
#
# COMPACT_ATOMS: atom_id res chain seq x y z
N MET A 1 1.45 25.70 15.64
CA MET A 1 1.38 25.14 15.67
C MET A 1 1.35 24.47 15.70
N LEU A 2 1.52 24.61 15.92
CA LEU A 2 1.32 23.92 16.00
C LEU A 2 1.15 22.61 15.69
N PHE A 3 1.12 22.15 14.87
CA PHE A 3 0.95 20.73 14.63
C PHE A 3 2.30 20.21 14.12
N ALA A 4 3.07 19.68 14.98
CA ALA A 4 4.18 18.87 14.55
C ALA A 4 3.61 17.81 13.61
N SER A 5 3.92 17.89 12.33
CA SER A 5 3.67 16.79 11.40
C SER A 5 4.26 15.54 12.03
N ARG A 6 3.48 14.47 12.18
CA ARG A 6 3.98 13.19 12.64
C ARG A 6 5.23 12.85 11.83
N PRO A 7 6.35 12.50 12.49
CA PRO A 7 7.45 11.95 11.73
C PRO A 7 6.95 10.69 11.03
N SER A 8 6.89 10.75 9.73
CA SER A 8 6.47 9.64 8.88
C SER A 8 7.67 9.15 8.10
N CYS A 9 7.93 7.85 8.14
CA CYS A 9 8.95 7.29 7.26
C CYS A 9 8.39 6.96 5.89
N PHE A 10 7.06 7.03 5.73
CA PHE A 10 6.42 6.92 4.42
C PHE A 10 6.17 8.32 3.87
N LYS A 11 6.77 8.63 2.74
CA LYS A 11 6.50 9.87 2.03
C LYS A 11 6.01 9.61 0.62
N ARG A 12 6.63 8.67 -0.06
CA ARG A 12 6.48 8.46 -1.49
C ARG A 12 5.73 7.15 -1.73
N LEU A 13 4.52 7.26 -2.26
CA LEU A 13 3.64 6.13 -2.50
C LEU A 13 3.44 5.91 -4.00
N LEU A 14 3.32 4.65 -4.39
CA LEU A 14 2.90 4.24 -5.72
C LEU A 14 1.57 3.52 -5.61
N ILE A 15 0.58 3.95 -6.39
CA ILE A 15 -0.72 3.29 -6.46
C ILE A 15 -0.78 2.48 -7.76
N VAL A 16 -1.21 1.23 -7.64
CA VAL A 16 -1.40 0.33 -8.79
C VAL A 16 -2.84 -0.18 -8.75
N GLU A 17 -3.68 0.34 -9.63
CA GLU A 17 -5.11 0.09 -9.66
C GLU A 17 -5.63 0.28 -11.08
N ASP A 18 -6.30 -0.72 -11.64
CA ASP A 18 -6.77 -0.67 -13.02
C ASP A 18 -8.17 -0.02 -13.18
N ASP A 19 -8.94 0.09 -12.11
CA ASP A 19 -10.21 0.82 -12.14
C ASP A 19 -9.93 2.32 -12.00
N PRO A 20 -10.20 3.13 -13.03
CA PRO A 20 -9.82 4.54 -13.00
C PRO A 20 -10.54 5.37 -11.95
N LEU A 21 -11.76 5.01 -11.57
CA LEU A 21 -12.49 5.72 -10.52
C LEU A 21 -11.89 5.42 -9.15
N VAL A 22 -11.59 4.16 -8.88
CA VAL A 22 -10.95 3.76 -7.62
C VAL A 22 -9.55 4.36 -7.52
N ALA A 23 -8.80 4.31 -8.62
CA ALA A 23 -7.45 4.89 -8.69
C ALA A 23 -7.48 6.39 -8.37
N PHE A 24 -8.40 7.13 -8.96
CA PHE A 24 -8.56 8.56 -8.73
C PHE A 24 -8.89 8.85 -7.26
N ASP A 25 -9.87 8.14 -6.71
CA ASP A 25 -10.29 8.34 -5.31
C ASP A 25 -9.17 8.01 -4.34
N ASN A 26 -8.43 6.92 -4.57
CA ASN A 26 -7.31 6.52 -3.73
C ASN A 26 -6.19 7.56 -3.75
N GLU A 27 -5.85 8.04 -4.94
CA GLU A 27 -4.83 9.07 -5.10
C GLU A 27 -5.21 10.34 -4.33
N ARG A 28 -6.45 10.78 -4.51
CA ARG A 28 -6.95 11.97 -3.84
C ARG A 28 -6.92 11.82 -2.33
N THR A 29 -7.40 10.68 -1.82
CA THR A 29 -7.42 10.38 -0.39
C THR A 29 -6.02 10.46 0.21
N LEU A 30 -5.05 9.82 -0.42
CA LEU A 30 -3.70 9.75 0.11
C LEU A 30 -2.96 11.08 0.01
N LYS A 31 -3.17 11.83 -1.06
CA LYS A 31 -2.63 13.19 -1.18
C LYS A 31 -3.17 14.10 -0.08
N HIS A 32 -4.48 14.05 0.17
CA HIS A 32 -5.09 14.83 1.25
C HIS A 32 -4.58 14.39 2.62
N GLY A 33 -4.19 13.14 2.77
CA GLY A 33 -3.59 12.63 3.99
C GLY A 33 -2.14 13.01 4.21
N GLY A 34 -1.54 13.75 3.27
CA GLY A 34 -0.18 14.27 3.41
C GLY A 34 0.89 13.42 2.73
N TYR A 35 0.50 12.40 1.99
CA TYR A 35 1.46 11.55 1.26
C TYR A 35 1.74 12.12 -0.13
N ASP A 36 2.97 11.89 -0.61
CA ASP A 36 3.37 12.20 -1.97
C ASP A 36 3.10 10.97 -2.84
N VAL A 37 2.04 11.03 -3.65
CA VAL A 37 1.72 9.96 -4.59
C VAL A 37 2.53 10.19 -5.85
N ILE A 38 3.59 9.41 -6.02
CA ILE A 38 4.55 9.59 -7.12
C ILE A 38 3.90 9.29 -8.47
N ALA A 39 3.05 8.27 -8.50
CA ALA A 39 2.30 7.91 -9.68
C ALA A 39 1.13 7.03 -9.30
N THR A 40 0.14 7.00 -10.18
CA THR A 40 -0.97 6.06 -10.14
C THR A 40 -0.99 5.36 -11.49
N VAL A 41 -0.73 4.07 -11.49
CA VAL A 41 -0.59 3.27 -12.72
C VAL A 41 -1.64 2.16 -12.74
N ASP A 42 -1.91 1.62 -13.91
CA ASP A 42 -3.00 0.67 -14.13
C ASP A 42 -2.53 -0.76 -14.43
N SER A 43 -1.23 -0.98 -14.54
CA SER A 43 -0.69 -2.30 -14.88
C SER A 43 0.54 -2.64 -14.07
N GLY A 44 0.84 -3.93 -14.00
CA GLY A 44 2.06 -4.42 -13.36
C GLY A 44 3.32 -3.95 -14.07
N GLU A 45 3.29 -3.91 -15.40
CA GLU A 45 4.43 -3.47 -16.20
C GLU A 45 4.78 -2.01 -15.90
N ALA A 46 3.76 -1.14 -15.82
CA ALA A 46 3.96 0.27 -15.47
C ALA A 46 4.48 0.41 -14.02
N ALA A 47 3.97 -0.42 -13.10
CA ALA A 47 4.42 -0.41 -11.71
C ALA A 47 5.90 -0.78 -11.61
N VAL A 48 6.33 -1.82 -12.31
CA VAL A 48 7.73 -2.27 -12.30
C VAL A 48 8.65 -1.18 -12.83
N ALA A 49 8.24 -0.50 -13.90
CA ALA A 49 9.02 0.60 -14.45
C ALA A 49 9.20 1.72 -13.41
N MET A 50 8.14 2.05 -12.66
CA MET A 50 8.21 3.07 -11.62
C MET A 50 9.11 2.61 -10.46
N LEU A 51 9.01 1.36 -10.05
CA LEU A 51 9.85 0.81 -8.98
C LEU A 51 11.33 0.82 -9.36
N ALA A 52 11.65 0.64 -10.63
CA ALA A 52 13.03 0.67 -11.11
C ALA A 52 13.62 2.08 -11.14
N ASP A 53 12.79 3.09 -11.40
CA ASP A 53 13.24 4.46 -11.70
C ASP A 53 13.09 5.42 -10.52
N LYS A 54 12.20 5.15 -9.57
CA LYS A 54 11.86 6.08 -8.50
C LYS A 54 12.05 5.45 -7.13
N THR A 55 12.31 6.31 -6.15
CA THR A 55 12.30 5.89 -4.75
C THR A 55 10.84 5.81 -4.29
N ILE A 56 10.40 4.64 -3.89
CA ILE A 56 9.05 4.39 -3.41
C ILE A 56 9.16 3.79 -2.00
N ASP A 57 8.39 4.33 -1.05
CA ASP A 57 8.37 3.82 0.32
C ASP A 57 7.33 2.73 0.49
N ALA A 58 6.19 2.89 -0.14
CA ALA A 58 5.11 1.92 -0.04
C ALA A 58 4.31 1.83 -1.34
N LEU A 59 3.79 0.66 -1.58
CA LEU A 59 2.99 0.31 -2.74
C LEU A 59 1.57 -0.02 -2.29
N ILE A 60 0.59 0.64 -2.89
CA ILE A 60 -0.82 0.36 -2.68
C ILE A 60 -1.29 -0.38 -3.92
N LEU A 61 -1.59 -1.67 -3.78
CA LEU A 61 -1.65 -2.58 -4.92
C LEU A 61 -2.94 -3.39 -4.95
N ASP A 62 -3.67 -3.35 -6.07
CA ASP A 62 -4.71 -4.31 -6.36
C ASP A 62 -4.08 -5.58 -6.94
N LEU A 63 -4.50 -6.74 -6.45
CA LEU A 63 -4.03 -8.03 -6.99
C LEU A 63 -4.58 -8.32 -8.38
N LYS A 64 -5.75 -7.78 -8.72
CA LYS A 64 -6.36 -7.94 -10.04
C LYS A 64 -5.94 -6.78 -10.91
N LEU A 65 -5.03 -7.02 -11.83
CA LEU A 65 -4.52 -6.02 -12.73
C LEU A 65 -4.74 -6.45 -14.18
N ALA A 66 -4.95 -5.46 -15.05
CA ALA A 66 -4.91 -5.68 -16.49
C ALA A 66 -3.48 -6.00 -16.93
N GLY A 67 -3.34 -6.64 -18.09
CA GLY A 67 -2.03 -6.96 -18.65
C GLY A 67 -1.55 -8.36 -18.29
N HIS A 68 -0.28 -8.62 -18.54
CA HIS A 68 0.30 -9.95 -18.39
C HIS A 68 0.96 -10.18 -17.03
N MET A 69 1.38 -9.10 -16.37
CA MET A 69 2.01 -9.22 -15.07
C MET A 69 0.97 -9.25 -13.96
N THR A 70 1.06 -10.23 -13.07
CA THR A 70 0.10 -10.36 -11.97
C THR A 70 0.44 -9.41 -10.82
N GLY A 71 -0.57 -9.09 -10.00
CA GLY A 71 -0.35 -8.30 -8.79
C GLY A 71 0.64 -8.97 -7.83
N ARG A 72 0.61 -10.29 -7.74
CA ARG A 72 1.56 -11.02 -6.89
C ARG A 72 3.00 -10.86 -7.35
N GLU A 73 3.24 -10.88 -8.65
CA GLU A 73 4.58 -10.64 -9.21
C GLU A 73 5.08 -9.24 -8.87
N VAL A 74 4.21 -8.23 -9.00
CA VAL A 74 4.54 -6.85 -8.63
C VAL A 74 4.86 -6.74 -7.15
N ALA A 75 4.02 -7.33 -6.30
CA ALA A 75 4.23 -7.30 -4.84
C ALA A 75 5.57 -7.91 -4.46
N ARG A 76 5.91 -9.05 -5.06
CA ARG A 76 7.17 -9.74 -4.79
C ARG A 76 8.38 -8.89 -5.19
N LEU A 77 8.33 -8.29 -6.37
CA LEU A 77 9.39 -7.39 -6.82
C LEU A 77 9.53 -6.17 -5.91
N ALA A 78 8.43 -5.59 -5.49
CA ALA A 78 8.45 -4.44 -4.56
C ALA A 78 9.10 -4.85 -3.24
N ARG A 79 8.69 -5.99 -2.70
CA ARG A 79 9.24 -6.50 -1.45
C ARG A 79 10.75 -6.76 -1.54
N ASP A 80 11.20 -7.35 -2.64
CA ASP A 80 12.63 -7.60 -2.86
C ASP A 80 13.45 -6.32 -2.87
N ARG A 81 12.83 -5.19 -3.14
CA ARG A 81 13.46 -3.86 -3.14
C ARG A 81 13.26 -3.11 -1.83
N GLY A 82 12.67 -3.76 -0.82
CA GLY A 82 12.44 -3.13 0.46
C GLY A 82 11.25 -2.17 0.48
N VAL A 83 10.35 -2.26 -0.50
CA VAL A 83 9.14 -1.44 -0.56
C VAL A 83 8.04 -2.14 0.22
N ALA A 84 7.38 -1.42 1.14
CA ALA A 84 6.26 -1.94 1.89
C ALA A 84 5.05 -2.12 0.95
N VAL A 85 4.32 -3.22 1.09
CA VAL A 85 3.16 -3.51 0.24
C VAL A 85 1.90 -3.59 1.07
N LEU A 86 0.91 -2.77 0.70
CA LEU A 86 -0.47 -2.86 1.17
C LEU A 86 -1.33 -3.30 -0.01
N LEU A 87 -1.95 -4.46 0.11
CA LEU A 87 -2.91 -4.92 -0.89
C LEU A 87 -4.26 -4.23 -0.65
N VAL A 88 -4.92 -3.85 -1.73
CA VAL A 88 -6.27 -3.30 -1.68
C VAL A 88 -7.07 -4.00 -2.79
N THR A 89 -7.84 -5.01 -2.42
CA THR A 89 -8.44 -5.91 -3.39
C THR A 89 -9.82 -6.39 -2.91
N GLY A 90 -10.61 -6.95 -3.83
CA GLY A 90 -11.98 -7.42 -3.51
C GLY A 90 -12.01 -8.58 -2.55
N GLN A 91 -10.97 -9.41 -2.56
CA GLN A 91 -10.88 -10.56 -1.66
C GLN A 91 -9.44 -10.71 -1.20
N CYS A 92 -9.21 -10.43 0.08
CA CYS A 92 -7.88 -10.56 0.65
C CYS A 92 -7.48 -12.03 0.76
N PRO A 93 -6.27 -12.40 0.31
CA PRO A 93 -5.76 -13.75 0.51
C PRO A 93 -5.62 -14.05 2.01
N GLU A 94 -5.81 -15.31 2.39
CA GLU A 94 -5.64 -15.72 3.79
C GLU A 94 -4.17 -15.65 4.21
N ASP A 95 -3.27 -16.00 3.31
CA ASP A 95 -1.85 -16.04 3.59
C ASP A 95 -1.09 -15.34 2.47
N ALA A 96 -0.64 -14.13 2.75
CA ALA A 96 0.13 -13.32 1.81
C ALA A 96 1.30 -12.61 2.49
N GLY A 97 1.76 -13.13 3.62
CA GLY A 97 2.87 -12.53 4.37
C GLY A 97 4.20 -12.55 3.62
N ASP A 98 4.31 -13.37 2.59
CA ASP A 98 5.49 -13.41 1.72
C ASP A 98 5.53 -12.24 0.73
N ILE A 99 4.39 -11.58 0.48
CA ILE A 99 4.30 -10.51 -0.52
C ILE A 99 3.78 -9.18 0.02
N ALA A 100 3.12 -9.17 1.19
CA ALA A 100 2.50 -7.95 1.70
C ALA A 100 2.48 -7.92 3.22
N LEU A 101 2.34 -6.72 3.77
CA LEU A 101 2.22 -6.52 5.21
C LEU A 101 0.76 -6.61 5.66
N ALA A 102 -0.17 -6.19 4.80
CA ALA A 102 -1.59 -6.17 5.10
C ALA A 102 -2.42 -6.12 3.83
N CYS A 103 -3.71 -6.35 3.96
CA CYS A 103 -4.68 -6.25 2.86
C CYS A 103 -5.94 -5.54 3.35
N LEU A 104 -6.37 -4.54 2.61
CA LEU A 104 -7.64 -3.85 2.82
C LEU A 104 -8.66 -4.35 1.80
N THR A 105 -9.82 -4.80 2.27
CA THR A 105 -10.87 -5.34 1.40
C THR A 105 -11.69 -4.23 0.75
N LYS A 106 -11.89 -4.32 -0.56
CA LYS A 106 -12.83 -3.45 -1.29
C LYS A 106 -14.26 -3.95 -1.14
N PRO A 107 -15.26 -3.08 -1.17
CA PRO A 107 -15.16 -1.63 -1.22
C PRO A 107 -14.74 -1.07 0.14
N HIS A 108 -13.98 0.02 0.11
CA HIS A 108 -13.57 0.70 1.34
C HIS A 108 -13.90 2.19 1.25
N GLY A 109 -14.01 2.84 2.40
CA GLY A 109 -14.12 4.29 2.44
C GLY A 109 -12.75 4.97 2.45
N ALA A 110 -12.75 6.28 2.26
CA ALA A 110 -11.52 7.07 2.28
C ALA A 110 -10.79 6.96 3.62
N ALA A 111 -11.53 7.02 4.73
CA ALA A 111 -10.95 6.90 6.06
C ALA A 111 -10.28 5.55 6.26
N ALA A 112 -10.88 4.46 5.78
CA ALA A 112 -10.32 3.12 5.91
C ALA A 112 -9.00 2.99 5.15
N LEU A 113 -8.92 3.54 3.94
CA LEU A 113 -7.67 3.52 3.17
C LEU A 113 -6.56 4.29 3.89
N LEU A 114 -6.86 5.48 4.37
CA LEU A 114 -5.87 6.29 5.07
C LEU A 114 -5.40 5.60 6.35
N HIS A 115 -6.33 5.02 7.11
CA HIS A 115 -5.99 4.28 8.33
C HIS A 115 -5.14 3.05 8.02
N ALA A 116 -5.43 2.35 6.91
CA ALA A 116 -4.67 1.17 6.50
C ALA A 116 -3.22 1.55 6.14
N VAL A 117 -3.03 2.63 5.38
CA VAL A 117 -1.69 3.10 5.04
C VAL A 117 -0.92 3.51 6.29
N ARG A 118 -1.56 4.21 7.22
CA ARG A 118 -0.95 4.59 8.50
C ARG A 118 -0.63 3.38 9.37
N ALA A 119 -1.46 2.34 9.30
CA ALA A 119 -1.19 1.09 10.02
C ALA A 119 0.07 0.41 9.49
N VAL A 120 0.21 0.32 8.17
CA VAL A 120 1.40 -0.25 7.54
C VAL A 120 2.63 0.59 7.89
N GLU A 121 2.50 1.88 7.89
CA GLU A 121 3.56 2.80 8.31
C GLU A 121 4.01 2.52 9.75
N THR A 122 3.05 2.31 10.67
CA THR A 122 3.35 1.95 12.05
C THR A 122 4.15 0.66 12.14
N MET A 123 3.77 -0.36 11.36
CA MET A 123 4.51 -1.63 11.32
C MET A 123 5.96 -1.42 10.91
N VAL A 124 6.20 -0.66 9.86
CA VAL A 124 7.53 -0.46 9.29
C VAL A 124 8.36 0.52 10.10
N CYS A 125 7.79 1.67 10.46
CA CYS A 125 8.54 2.77 11.07
C CYS A 125 8.70 2.62 12.56
N LYS A 126 7.74 2.00 13.23
CA LYS A 126 7.76 1.80 14.69
C LYS A 126 7.94 0.36 15.10
N HIS A 127 7.91 -0.55 14.15
CA HIS A 127 8.10 -1.99 14.37
C HIS A 127 7.16 -2.55 15.44
N LYS A 128 5.88 -2.17 15.36
CA LYS A 128 4.86 -2.65 16.31
C LYS A 128 3.52 -2.86 15.61
N MET A 129 2.65 -3.64 16.23
CA MET A 129 1.30 -3.86 15.72
C MET A 129 0.52 -2.56 15.78
N PRO A 130 -0.16 -2.20 14.67
CA PRO A 130 -1.02 -1.03 14.65
C PRO A 130 -2.36 -1.30 15.35
N ARG A 131 -3.13 -0.24 15.54
CA ARG A 131 -4.54 -0.38 15.92
C ARG A 131 -5.28 -1.12 14.83
N LYS A 132 -6.31 -1.86 15.22
CA LYS A 132 -7.14 -2.61 14.28
C LYS A 132 -7.85 -1.64 13.34
N VAL A 133 -7.82 -1.94 12.04
CA VAL A 133 -8.53 -1.18 11.01
C VAL A 133 -9.64 -2.07 10.46
N SER A 134 -10.87 -1.55 10.41
CA SER A 134 -12.00 -2.29 9.87
C SER A 134 -11.77 -2.64 8.40
N GLY A 135 -11.97 -3.90 8.05
CA GLY A 135 -11.77 -4.40 6.69
C GLY A 135 -10.32 -4.70 6.34
N MET A 136 -9.40 -4.54 7.28
CA MET A 136 -7.98 -4.83 7.03
C MET A 136 -7.57 -6.13 7.71
N GLN A 137 -6.89 -6.98 6.94
CA GLN A 137 -6.23 -8.17 7.42
C GLN A 137 -4.73 -7.92 7.46
N THR A 138 -4.09 -8.23 8.58
CA THR A 138 -2.64 -8.07 8.72
C THR A 138 -1.93 -9.40 8.55
N TYR A 139 -0.82 -9.37 7.82
CA TYR A 139 0.04 -10.53 7.65
C TYR A 139 1.33 -10.40 8.45
N TRP A 140 1.77 -9.16 8.62
CA TRP A 140 2.99 -8.86 9.35
C TRP A 140 2.82 -9.06 10.86
N ARG A 141 3.87 -9.55 11.49
CA ARG A 141 3.97 -9.65 12.95
C ARG A 141 5.34 -9.16 13.38
N PRO A 142 5.46 -8.46 14.51
CA PRO A 142 6.78 -8.19 15.05
C PRO A 142 7.42 -9.52 15.45
N GLU A 143 8.72 -9.64 15.18
CA GLU A 143 9.43 -10.84 15.60
C GLU A 143 9.42 -10.92 17.12
N ALA A 144 9.24 -12.13 17.63
CA ALA A 144 9.38 -12.38 19.06
C ALA A 144 10.83 -12.08 19.47
N ALA A 145 10.99 -11.21 20.46
CA ALA A 145 12.31 -10.88 20.99
C ALA A 145 12.94 -12.09 21.65
#